data_440b39e57f7cae232cd3057f948df928
#
_entry.id   440b39e57f7cae232cd3057f948df928
#
_cell.length_a   1.000
_cell.length_b   1.000
_cell.length_c   1.000
_cell.angle_alpha   90.00
_cell.angle_beta   90.00
_cell.angle_gamma   90.00
#
_symmetry.space_group_name_H-M   'P 1'
#
loop_
_entity.id
_entity.type
_entity.pdbx_description
1 polymer ?
#
loop_
_entity_poly.entity_id
_entity_poly.type
_entity_poly.pdbx_seq_one_letter_code
_entity_poly.pdbx_strand_id
1 'polypeptide(L)'
;MSELNSFGLLNEGQVTLPEGYQDRTVNIFTSFAKDAPSFTVSRDSLGPNEALAAYIDRQLAQMQQHLKQWQQNARCPATLGENLSHGEIVHGSYQRSGRQVWQQQAVFNPQGAHILVFTMTATVVLTEADSVLFHSLLKSFRLHA
;
A
#
# COMPACT_ATOMS: atom_id res chain seq x y z
N MET A 1 13.12 -26.62 13.23
CA MET A 1 13.94 -26.22 12.38
C MET A 1 13.34 -25.91 11.13
N SER A 2 13.48 -25.03 10.68
CA SER A 2 13.00 -24.75 9.45
C SER A 2 14.07 -24.85 8.49
N GLU A 3 13.90 -25.80 7.74
CA GLU A 3 14.75 -25.89 6.73
C GLU A 3 14.22 -25.33 5.53
N LEU A 4 13.12 -24.71 5.61
CA LEU A 4 12.55 -24.09 4.43
C LEU A 4 13.36 -22.87 4.09
N ASN A 5 13.97 -22.88 2.93
CA ASN A 5 14.62 -21.70 2.41
C ASN A 5 13.58 -20.71 1.93
N SER A 6 13.76 -19.45 2.28
CA SER A 6 12.95 -18.38 1.74
C SER A 6 13.56 -17.87 0.45
N PHE A 7 12.71 -17.53 -0.51
CA PHE A 7 13.15 -17.02 -1.80
C PHE A 7 12.71 -15.60 -1.99
N GLY A 8 13.58 -14.75 -2.52
CA GLY A 8 13.22 -13.41 -2.96
C GLY A 8 12.95 -13.44 -4.45
N LEU A 9 11.75 -13.05 -4.86
CA LEU A 9 11.34 -13.06 -6.27
C LEU A 9 11.68 -11.72 -6.92
N LEU A 10 12.38 -11.78 -8.03
CA LEU A 10 12.72 -10.63 -8.86
C LEU A 10 12.03 -10.78 -10.20
N ASN A 11 11.94 -9.70 -10.96
CA ASN A 11 11.39 -9.79 -12.32
C ASN A 11 12.21 -10.74 -13.18
N GLU A 12 13.52 -10.78 -12.97
CA GLU A 12 14.45 -11.58 -13.78
C GLU A 12 14.63 -13.00 -13.28
N GLY A 13 14.23 -13.29 -12.03
CA GLY A 13 14.45 -14.62 -11.46
C GLY A 13 14.24 -14.59 -9.96
N GLN A 14 15.02 -15.39 -9.24
CA GLN A 14 14.88 -15.44 -7.79
C GLN A 14 16.24 -15.63 -7.13
N VAL A 15 16.30 -15.25 -5.87
CA VAL A 15 17.46 -15.49 -5.03
C VAL A 15 17.02 -16.29 -3.82
N THR A 16 17.94 -17.03 -3.23
CA THR A 16 17.69 -17.72 -1.95
C THR A 16 18.11 -16.78 -0.82
N LEU A 17 17.18 -16.49 0.08
CA LEU A 17 17.47 -15.59 1.18
C LEU A 17 18.23 -16.32 2.27
N PRO A 18 19.24 -15.66 2.88
CA PRO A 18 19.91 -16.22 4.05
C PRO A 18 18.92 -16.36 5.21
N GLU A 19 19.29 -17.20 6.16
CA GLU A 19 18.46 -17.39 7.35
C GLU A 19 18.29 -16.06 8.10
N GLY A 20 17.06 -15.79 8.53
CA GLY A 20 16.74 -14.57 9.26
C GLY A 20 16.37 -13.37 8.38
N TYR A 21 16.44 -13.53 7.06
CA TYR A 21 16.05 -12.46 6.15
C TYR A 21 14.62 -12.64 5.67
N GLN A 22 13.92 -11.53 5.48
CA GLN A 22 12.55 -11.51 4.98
C GLN A 22 12.50 -10.73 3.67
N ASP A 23 11.65 -11.17 2.77
CA ASP A 23 11.37 -10.41 1.55
C ASP A 23 10.38 -9.29 1.90
N ARG A 24 10.82 -8.05 1.76
CA ARG A 24 10.00 -6.89 2.01
C ARG A 24 9.85 -6.07 0.73
N THR A 25 9.56 -6.76 -0.35
CA THR A 25 9.46 -6.16 -1.67
C THR A 25 8.40 -5.07 -1.71
N VAL A 26 8.76 -3.95 -2.30
CA VAL A 26 7.84 -2.87 -2.64
C VAL A 26 7.93 -2.66 -4.14
N ASN A 27 6.77 -2.66 -4.80
CA ASN A 27 6.70 -2.32 -6.21
C ASN A 27 6.46 -0.81 -6.32
N ILE A 28 7.22 -0.14 -7.18
CA ILE A 28 7.11 1.30 -7.37
C ILE A 28 6.89 1.57 -8.85
N PHE A 29 5.84 2.30 -9.17
CA PHE A 29 5.48 2.67 -10.54
C PHE A 29 5.45 4.19 -10.64
N THR A 30 6.25 4.74 -11.54
CA THR A 30 6.34 6.18 -11.72
C THR A 30 6.05 6.54 -13.16
N SER A 31 5.70 7.82 -13.38
CA SER A 31 5.44 8.37 -14.71
C SER A 31 6.48 9.44 -15.03
N PHE A 32 6.77 9.60 -16.30
CA PHE A 32 7.61 10.70 -16.75
C PHE A 32 6.84 12.02 -16.88
N ALA A 33 5.51 11.98 -16.78
CA ALA A 33 4.70 13.18 -16.86
C ALA A 33 4.93 14.05 -15.63
N LYS A 34 5.02 15.36 -15.83
CA LYS A 34 5.25 16.30 -14.75
C LYS A 34 4.11 16.23 -13.74
N ASP A 35 4.46 16.17 -12.45
CA ASP A 35 3.51 16.19 -11.34
C ASP A 35 2.55 15.00 -11.31
N ALA A 36 2.80 13.98 -12.13
CA ALA A 36 1.98 12.76 -12.06
C ALA A 36 2.24 12.02 -10.75
N PRO A 37 1.19 11.46 -10.13
CA PRO A 37 1.39 10.68 -8.91
C PRO A 37 2.16 9.40 -9.20
N SER A 38 2.86 8.92 -8.17
CA SER A 38 3.47 7.60 -8.21
C SER A 38 2.60 6.60 -7.47
N PHE A 39 2.75 5.33 -7.81
CA PHE A 39 2.02 4.26 -7.16
C PHE A 39 3.01 3.28 -6.55
N THR A 40 2.72 2.83 -5.33
CA THR A 40 3.49 1.77 -4.70
C THR A 40 2.57 0.66 -4.23
N VAL A 41 3.11 -0.55 -4.19
CA VAL A 41 2.42 -1.70 -3.59
C VAL A 41 3.37 -2.29 -2.58
N SER A 42 2.98 -2.27 -1.32
CA SER A 42 3.77 -2.85 -0.23
C SER A 42 2.98 -3.96 0.44
N ARG A 43 3.66 -4.75 1.27
CA ARG A 43 3.09 -5.93 1.90
C ARG A 43 3.30 -5.87 3.40
N ASP A 44 2.37 -6.49 4.11
CA ASP A 44 2.45 -6.61 5.56
C ASP A 44 1.62 -7.83 5.96
N SER A 45 1.43 -8.04 7.25
CA SER A 45 0.64 -9.15 7.77
C SER A 45 -0.24 -8.66 8.91
N LEU A 46 -1.43 -9.25 9.00
CA LEU A 46 -2.28 -9.05 10.18
C LEU A 46 -1.63 -9.72 11.38
N GLY A 47 -1.80 -9.11 12.56
CA GLY A 47 -1.41 -9.74 13.80
C GLY A 47 -2.38 -10.86 14.17
N PRO A 48 -2.07 -11.64 15.23
CA PRO A 48 -2.98 -12.69 15.69
C PRO A 48 -4.34 -12.12 16.04
N ASN A 49 -5.39 -12.69 15.47
CA ASN A 49 -6.77 -12.27 15.71
C ASN A 49 -7.04 -10.79 15.38
N GLU A 50 -6.23 -10.20 14.53
CA GLU A 50 -6.39 -8.81 14.14
C GLU A 50 -7.28 -8.71 12.91
N ALA A 51 -8.36 -7.89 13.00
CA ALA A 51 -9.18 -7.59 11.85
C ALA A 51 -8.50 -6.52 10.99
N LEU A 52 -8.89 -6.44 9.72
CA LEU A 52 -8.30 -5.46 8.80
C LEU A 52 -8.52 -4.03 9.30
N ALA A 53 -9.70 -3.71 9.80
CA ALA A 53 -9.97 -2.37 10.31
C ALA A 53 -9.05 -2.01 11.49
N ALA A 54 -8.77 -2.97 12.36
CA ALA A 54 -7.85 -2.77 13.49
C ALA A 54 -6.42 -2.54 13.01
N TYR A 55 -6.00 -3.28 11.96
CA TYR A 55 -4.71 -3.07 11.35
C TYR A 55 -4.60 -1.64 10.81
N ILE A 56 -5.64 -1.18 10.11
CA ILE A 56 -5.66 0.18 9.56
C ILE A 56 -5.61 1.21 10.69
N ASP A 57 -6.38 1.01 11.77
CA ASP A 57 -6.33 1.89 12.94
C ASP A 57 -4.90 1.99 13.48
N ARG A 58 -4.21 0.87 13.58
CA ARG A 58 -2.85 0.82 14.11
C ARG A 58 -1.89 1.56 13.17
N GLN A 59 -2.04 1.39 11.86
CA GLN A 59 -1.20 2.11 10.90
C GLN A 59 -1.44 3.61 10.93
N LEU A 60 -2.71 4.03 11.05
CA LEU A 60 -3.02 5.45 11.14
C LEU A 60 -2.46 6.08 12.41
N ALA A 61 -2.49 5.35 13.52
CA ALA A 61 -1.88 5.83 14.76
C ALA A 61 -0.38 6.04 14.61
N GLN A 62 0.30 5.13 13.88
CA GLN A 62 1.73 5.28 13.61
C GLN A 62 2.00 6.49 12.71
N MET A 63 1.17 6.72 11.70
CA MET A 63 1.30 7.89 10.83
C MET A 63 1.13 9.18 11.64
N GLN A 64 0.13 9.23 12.50
CA GLN A 64 -0.11 10.37 13.37
C GLN A 64 1.10 10.66 14.25
N GLN A 65 1.77 9.62 14.70
CA GLN A 65 2.90 9.75 15.63
C GLN A 65 4.20 10.08 14.90
N HIS A 66 4.43 9.54 13.70
CA HIS A 66 5.73 9.60 13.04
C HIS A 66 5.80 10.55 11.86
N LEU A 67 4.67 10.84 11.19
CA LEU A 67 4.68 11.75 10.04
C LEU A 67 4.43 13.17 10.50
N LYS A 68 5.23 14.09 9.97
CA LYS A 68 5.13 15.49 10.34
C LYS A 68 3.86 16.09 9.76
N GLN A 69 3.05 16.70 10.61
CA GLN A 69 1.81 17.37 10.22
C GLN A 69 0.86 16.46 9.45
N TRP A 70 0.73 15.22 9.91
CA TRP A 70 -0.20 14.28 9.31
C TRP A 70 -1.64 14.78 9.49
N GLN A 71 -2.38 14.77 8.36
CA GLN A 71 -3.80 15.08 8.35
C GLN A 71 -4.53 13.98 7.61
N GLN A 72 -5.49 13.36 8.27
CA GLN A 72 -6.38 12.40 7.64
C GLN A 72 -7.60 13.14 7.14
N ASN A 73 -7.85 13.08 5.82
CA ASN A 73 -8.95 13.83 5.21
C ASN A 73 -10.18 12.97 4.97
N ALA A 74 -10.01 11.66 4.77
CA ALA A 74 -11.12 10.74 4.54
C ALA A 74 -10.68 9.31 4.84
N ARG A 75 -11.65 8.48 5.16
CA ARG A 75 -11.46 7.03 5.30
C ARG A 75 -12.75 6.39 4.83
N CYS A 76 -12.68 5.61 3.74
CA CYS A 76 -13.84 5.12 3.04
C CYS A 76 -13.67 3.66 2.65
N PRO A 77 -14.77 2.90 2.46
CA PRO A 77 -14.66 1.56 1.91
C PRO A 77 -14.04 1.58 0.52
N ALA A 78 -13.33 0.53 0.18
CA ALA A 78 -12.73 0.36 -1.14
C ALA A 78 -12.76 -1.11 -1.53
N THR A 79 -12.69 -1.38 -2.84
CA THR A 79 -12.73 -2.72 -3.38
C THR A 79 -11.53 -2.95 -4.28
N LEU A 80 -10.94 -4.12 -4.17
CA LEU A 80 -9.82 -4.55 -4.99
C LEU A 80 -10.29 -5.55 -6.04
N GLY A 81 -9.88 -5.34 -7.28
CA GLY A 81 -10.27 -6.23 -8.37
C GLY A 81 -11.76 -6.18 -8.65
N GLU A 82 -12.26 -7.25 -9.24
CA GLU A 82 -13.70 -7.40 -9.48
C GLU A 82 -14.32 -8.06 -8.25
N ASN A 83 -14.51 -7.28 -7.19
CA ASN A 83 -15.03 -7.76 -5.90
C ASN A 83 -14.17 -8.85 -5.26
N LEU A 84 -12.87 -8.82 -5.53
CA LEU A 84 -11.97 -9.82 -4.99
C LEU A 84 -11.74 -9.65 -3.49
N SER A 85 -11.59 -8.42 -3.04
CA SER A 85 -11.34 -8.11 -1.64
C SER A 85 -11.92 -6.75 -1.31
N HIS A 86 -12.46 -6.63 -0.08
CA HIS A 86 -13.00 -5.37 0.41
C HIS A 86 -12.11 -4.85 1.50
N GLY A 87 -11.76 -3.59 1.41
CA GLY A 87 -10.90 -2.93 2.39
C GLY A 87 -11.28 -1.48 2.54
N GLU A 88 -10.30 -0.65 2.81
CA GLU A 88 -10.53 0.77 3.02
C GLU A 88 -9.46 1.58 2.32
N ILE A 89 -9.84 2.80 1.93
CA ILE A 89 -8.91 3.78 1.38
C ILE A 89 -8.88 4.98 2.30
N VAL A 90 -7.68 5.45 2.62
CA VAL A 90 -7.47 6.60 3.48
C VAL A 90 -6.81 7.69 2.66
N HIS A 91 -7.42 8.89 2.70
CA HIS A 91 -6.84 10.08 2.08
C HIS A 91 -6.13 10.88 3.16
N GLY A 92 -4.91 11.28 2.91
CA GLY A 92 -4.16 12.04 3.89
C GLY A 92 -3.07 12.88 3.27
N SER A 93 -2.46 13.70 4.10
CA SER A 93 -1.32 14.51 3.70
C SER A 93 -0.37 14.67 4.87
N TYR A 94 0.88 14.97 4.57
CA TYR A 94 1.90 15.21 5.58
C TYR A 94 3.03 16.02 4.97
N GLN A 95 4.00 16.41 5.78
CA GLN A 95 5.16 17.15 5.29
C GLN A 95 6.40 16.27 5.35
N ARG A 96 7.20 16.34 4.30
CA ARG A 96 8.49 15.66 4.24
C ARG A 96 9.51 16.64 3.67
N SER A 97 10.57 16.91 4.43
CA SER A 97 11.62 17.84 4.01
C SER A 97 11.06 19.20 3.61
N GLY A 98 10.08 19.70 4.38
CA GLY A 98 9.48 21.01 4.13
C GLY A 98 8.48 21.04 2.99
N ARG A 99 8.18 19.90 2.35
CA ARG A 99 7.25 19.84 1.24
C ARG A 99 6.00 19.07 1.64
N GLN A 100 4.87 19.53 1.13
CA GLN A 100 3.61 18.84 1.34
C GLN A 100 3.56 17.61 0.43
N VAL A 101 3.10 16.49 1.01
CA VAL A 101 2.89 15.24 0.29
C VAL A 101 1.43 14.85 0.47
N TRP A 102 0.75 14.54 -0.63
CA TRP A 102 -0.63 14.05 -0.60
C TRP A 102 -0.63 12.59 -0.97
N GLN A 103 -1.48 11.80 -0.31
CA GLN A 103 -1.57 10.38 -0.63
C GLN A 103 -2.97 9.84 -0.45
N GLN A 104 -3.26 8.79 -1.20
CA GLN A 104 -4.40 7.90 -0.98
C GLN A 104 -3.83 6.51 -0.80
N GLN A 105 -4.21 5.85 0.29
CA GLN A 105 -3.66 4.55 0.63
C GLN A 105 -4.80 3.56 0.79
N ALA A 106 -4.81 2.52 -0.02
CA ALA A 106 -5.84 1.49 -0.01
C ALA A 106 -5.26 0.20 0.55
N VAL A 107 -5.97 -0.41 1.50
CA VAL A 107 -5.47 -1.55 2.27
C VAL A 107 -6.44 -2.71 2.13
N PHE A 108 -5.91 -3.88 1.76
CA PHE A 108 -6.70 -5.09 1.51
C PHE A 108 -5.98 -6.31 2.05
N ASN A 109 -6.75 -7.37 2.32
CA ASN A 109 -6.17 -8.67 2.67
C ASN A 109 -6.82 -9.77 1.82
N PRO A 110 -6.50 -9.83 0.51
CA PRO A 110 -7.16 -10.78 -0.40
C PRO A 110 -6.83 -12.24 -0.13
N GLN A 111 -5.75 -12.51 0.61
CA GLN A 111 -5.34 -13.88 0.91
C GLN A 111 -5.06 -14.01 2.41
N GLY A 112 -6.12 -14.07 3.20
CA GLY A 112 -6.01 -14.32 4.64
C GLY A 112 -5.30 -13.20 5.38
N ALA A 113 -4.26 -13.52 6.13
CA ALA A 113 -3.53 -12.54 6.93
C ALA A 113 -2.56 -11.69 6.12
N HIS A 114 -2.40 -11.96 4.84
CA HIS A 114 -1.48 -11.21 3.98
C HIS A 114 -2.09 -9.89 3.57
N ILE A 115 -1.40 -8.80 3.88
CA ILE A 115 -1.89 -7.45 3.59
C ILE A 115 -1.21 -6.93 2.32
N LEU A 116 -2.02 -6.33 1.44
CA LEU A 116 -1.53 -5.53 0.32
C LEU A 116 -1.92 -4.08 0.57
N VAL A 117 -0.95 -3.19 0.47
CA VAL A 117 -1.16 -1.75 0.61
C VAL A 117 -0.80 -1.08 -0.70
N PHE A 118 -1.79 -0.44 -1.32
CA PHE A 118 -1.60 0.33 -2.54
C PHE A 118 -1.59 1.79 -2.15
N THR A 119 -0.58 2.55 -2.57
CA THR A 119 -0.48 3.97 -2.22
C THR A 119 -0.25 4.80 -3.47
N MET A 120 -1.07 5.82 -3.65
CA MET A 120 -0.87 6.86 -4.65
C MET A 120 -0.33 8.09 -3.94
N THR A 121 0.81 8.62 -4.40
CA THR A 121 1.51 9.72 -3.72
C THR A 121 1.87 10.81 -4.73
N ALA A 122 1.69 12.05 -4.33
CA ALA A 122 2.04 13.20 -5.15
C ALA A 122 2.57 14.35 -4.30
N THR A 123 3.35 15.22 -4.93
CA THR A 123 3.83 16.45 -4.31
C THR A 123 3.00 17.67 -4.71
N VAL A 124 1.95 17.44 -5.49
CA VAL A 124 0.90 18.43 -5.77
C VAL A 124 -0.42 17.84 -5.29
N VAL A 125 -1.41 18.68 -5.04
CA VAL A 125 -2.69 18.22 -4.53
C VAL A 125 -3.31 17.20 -5.50
N LEU A 126 -3.81 16.09 -4.95
CA LEU A 126 -4.46 15.06 -5.77
C LEU A 126 -5.82 15.55 -6.24
N THR A 127 -6.14 15.25 -7.50
CA THR A 127 -7.37 15.70 -8.13
C THR A 127 -8.38 14.56 -8.20
N GLU A 128 -9.61 14.91 -8.62
CA GLU A 128 -10.64 13.90 -8.87
C GLU A 128 -10.18 12.92 -9.96
N ALA A 129 -9.51 13.42 -11.00
CA ALA A 129 -8.97 12.57 -12.06
C ALA A 129 -7.94 11.57 -11.51
N ASP A 130 -7.10 12.01 -10.56
CA ASP A 130 -6.15 11.13 -9.90
C ASP A 130 -6.87 10.03 -9.13
N SER A 131 -7.95 10.36 -8.43
CA SER A 131 -8.75 9.37 -7.71
C SER A 131 -9.37 8.34 -8.65
N VAL A 132 -9.88 8.78 -9.79
CA VAL A 132 -10.45 7.88 -10.80
C VAL A 132 -9.35 6.94 -11.32
N LEU A 133 -8.17 7.47 -11.58
CA LEU A 133 -7.03 6.69 -12.04
C LEU A 133 -6.65 5.62 -11.00
N PHE A 134 -6.60 6.01 -9.73
CA PHE A 134 -6.26 5.08 -8.65
C PHE A 134 -7.29 3.97 -8.52
N HIS A 135 -8.58 4.32 -8.57
CA HIS A 135 -9.64 3.31 -8.51
C HIS A 135 -9.58 2.35 -9.70
N SER A 136 -9.25 2.85 -10.89
CA SER A 136 -9.05 2.00 -12.06
C SER A 136 -7.90 1.02 -11.86
N LEU A 137 -6.81 1.49 -11.25
CA LEU A 137 -5.67 0.65 -10.95
C LEU A 137 -6.07 -0.46 -9.98
N LEU A 138 -6.79 -0.11 -8.91
CA LEU A 138 -7.24 -1.09 -7.92
C LEU A 138 -8.17 -2.13 -8.57
N LYS A 139 -9.07 -1.68 -9.43
CA LYS A 139 -10.01 -2.57 -10.12
C LYS A 139 -9.31 -3.54 -11.06
N SER A 140 -8.19 -3.14 -11.60
CA SER A 140 -7.44 -3.96 -12.56
C SER A 140 -6.70 -5.14 -11.90
N PHE A 141 -6.62 -5.16 -10.59
CA PHE A 141 -5.86 -6.19 -9.88
C PHE A 141 -6.47 -7.57 -10.12
N ARG A 142 -5.60 -8.54 -10.39
CA ARG A 142 -5.97 -9.94 -10.50
C ARG A 142 -4.91 -10.78 -9.85
N LEU A 143 -5.32 -11.83 -9.15
CA LEU A 143 -4.38 -12.81 -8.63
C LEU A 143 -3.80 -13.62 -9.80
N HIS A 144 -2.58 -14.10 -9.63
CA HIS A 144 -2.01 -15.04 -10.58
C HIS A 144 -2.83 -16.32 -10.56
N ALA A 145 -3.00 -16.90 -11.74
CA ALA A 145 -3.72 -18.16 -11.89
C ALA A 145 -2.93 -19.33 -11.31
#